data_4f4bec2a5cf82cd6c0d83f190b0ec6dd
#
_entry.id   4f4bec2a5cf82cd6c0d83f190b0ec6dd
#
_cell.length_a   1.000
_cell.length_b   1.000
_cell.length_c   1.000
_cell.angle_alpha   90.00
_cell.angle_beta   90.00
_cell.angle_gamma   90.00
#
_symmetry.space_group_name_H-M   'P 1'
#
loop_
_entity.id
_entity.type
_entity.pdbx_description
1 polymer ?
#
loop_
_entity_poly.entity_id
_entity_poly.type
_entity_poly.pdbx_seq_one_letter_code
_entity_poly.pdbx_strand_id
1 'polypeptide(L)'
;RSTFFNDVWRSRDGVHWEQMAEHAPWAGRAGLSTVVLRNEIYVFGGSQNDDSAVIGGPPQRIYFNDVWKSRDGRTWEKLTDNAPWSPRAGAATVTKGGYIYLLGGENGFVCEPLPFCTPPYFNDVWRTRDGVAWELVTPAAGWSPRPGHACVIAAFHIVCFGGFGLLQNPVDMWASVDGAHWLELRTPPWNATTPGEIKYDFAALSAAEGIFGVPTAIYTFGGDRETFDFTDPTNYLRVDNDVWRYGLIRP
;
A
#
# COMPACT_ATOMS: atom_id res chain seq x y z
N ARG A 1 11.36 19.88 -8.60
CA ARG A 1 10.29 18.98 -9.03
C ARG A 1 10.83 17.58 -9.16
N SER A 2 10.09 16.59 -8.63
CA SER A 2 10.46 15.18 -8.70
C SER A 2 10.32 14.60 -10.10
N THR A 3 11.17 13.64 -10.43
CA THR A 3 11.06 12.86 -11.65
C THR A 3 10.37 11.54 -11.34
N PHE A 4 9.34 11.22 -12.09
CA PHE A 4 8.58 9.98 -11.93
C PHE A 4 8.96 8.99 -13.02
N PHE A 5 9.21 7.75 -12.64
CA PHE A 5 9.68 6.70 -13.52
C PHE A 5 8.55 5.72 -13.88
N ASN A 6 8.71 5.03 -15.01
CA ASN A 6 7.85 3.96 -15.48
C ASN A 6 8.66 2.81 -16.08
N ASP A 7 9.92 2.71 -15.73
CA ASP A 7 10.78 1.61 -16.12
C ASP A 7 10.46 0.33 -15.28
N VAL A 8 10.79 -0.80 -15.84
CA VAL A 8 10.56 -2.11 -15.21
C VAL A 8 11.86 -2.90 -15.23
N TRP A 9 12.25 -3.39 -14.07
CA TRP A 9 13.46 -4.17 -13.87
C TRP A 9 13.17 -5.52 -13.24
N ARG A 10 13.96 -6.51 -13.57
CA ARG A 10 13.89 -7.87 -13.01
C ARG A 10 15.24 -8.33 -12.51
N SER A 11 15.26 -9.01 -11.38
CA SER A 11 16.42 -9.76 -10.91
C SER A 11 16.00 -11.17 -10.46
N ARG A 12 16.92 -12.13 -10.51
CA ARG A 12 16.75 -13.48 -9.96
C ARG A 12 17.46 -13.65 -8.62
N ASP A 13 18.44 -12.82 -8.36
CA ASP A 13 19.35 -12.92 -7.20
C ASP A 13 19.43 -11.64 -6.36
N GLY A 14 18.74 -10.57 -6.78
CA GLY A 14 18.77 -9.25 -6.12
C GLY A 14 20.05 -8.45 -6.41
N VAL A 15 21.01 -9.01 -7.15
CA VAL A 15 22.32 -8.39 -7.47
C VAL A 15 22.40 -8.01 -8.94
N HIS A 16 22.03 -8.92 -9.82
CA HIS A 16 22.06 -8.71 -11.27
C HIS A 16 20.66 -8.35 -11.76
N TRP A 17 20.53 -7.17 -12.38
CA TRP A 17 19.26 -6.63 -12.83
C TRP A 17 19.20 -6.52 -14.35
N GLU A 18 18.08 -6.93 -14.91
CA GLU A 18 17.74 -6.85 -16.31
C GLU A 18 16.61 -5.85 -16.49
N GLN A 19 16.77 -4.86 -17.36
CA GLN A 19 15.73 -3.93 -17.73
C GLN A 19 14.71 -4.64 -18.65
N MET A 20 13.49 -4.75 -18.17
CA MET A 20 12.40 -5.39 -18.88
C MET A 20 11.68 -4.42 -19.84
N ALA A 21 11.51 -3.18 -19.40
CA ALA A 21 11.01 -2.07 -20.18
C ALA A 21 11.72 -0.78 -19.73
N GLU A 22 12.23 0.00 -20.67
CA GLU A 22 12.77 1.33 -20.39
C GLU A 22 11.63 2.31 -20.06
N HIS A 23 10.52 2.17 -20.79
CA HIS A 23 9.28 2.90 -20.56
C HIS A 23 8.11 1.94 -20.71
N ALA A 24 7.46 1.61 -19.58
CA ALA A 24 6.18 0.94 -19.60
C ALA A 24 5.08 1.88 -20.15
N PRO A 25 3.94 1.35 -20.63
CA PRO A 25 2.96 2.16 -21.36
C PRO A 25 2.13 3.12 -20.49
N TRP A 26 2.32 3.12 -19.18
CA TRP A 26 1.68 4.09 -18.26
C TRP A 26 2.58 5.29 -17.97
N ALA A 27 2.00 6.39 -17.50
CA ALA A 27 2.74 7.57 -17.06
C ALA A 27 3.62 7.24 -15.84
N GLY A 28 4.83 7.80 -15.78
CA GLY A 28 5.70 7.69 -14.58
C GLY A 28 4.95 8.13 -13.34
N ARG A 29 4.98 7.30 -12.27
CA ARG A 29 4.15 7.51 -11.07
C ARG A 29 4.75 6.91 -9.81
N ALA A 30 4.35 7.44 -8.65
CA ALA A 30 4.67 6.91 -7.32
C ALA A 30 3.44 6.26 -6.68
N GLY A 31 3.64 5.50 -5.60
CA GLY A 31 2.55 4.94 -4.79
C GLY A 31 1.60 4.01 -5.55
N LEU A 32 2.04 3.47 -6.69
CA LEU A 32 1.27 2.48 -7.46
C LEU A 32 1.17 1.16 -6.68
N SER A 33 0.08 0.44 -6.90
CA SER A 33 -0.12 -0.89 -6.35
C SER A 33 0.30 -1.96 -7.34
N THR A 34 0.97 -3.01 -6.82
CA THR A 34 1.39 -4.16 -7.62
C THR A 34 1.04 -5.47 -6.95
N VAL A 35 0.67 -6.46 -7.73
CA VAL A 35 0.35 -7.79 -7.21
C VAL A 35 0.50 -8.86 -8.29
N VAL A 36 0.74 -10.09 -7.87
CA VAL A 36 0.78 -11.24 -8.79
C VAL A 36 -0.41 -12.15 -8.52
N LEU A 37 -1.19 -12.44 -9.56
CA LEU A 37 -2.26 -13.43 -9.54
C LEU A 37 -2.14 -14.36 -10.75
N ARG A 38 -2.14 -15.68 -10.52
CA ARG A 38 -2.08 -16.70 -11.60
C ARG A 38 -0.95 -16.49 -12.59
N ASN A 39 0.24 -16.17 -12.11
CA ASN A 39 1.43 -15.89 -12.93
C ASN A 39 1.32 -14.64 -13.82
N GLU A 40 0.41 -13.75 -13.52
CA GLU A 40 0.27 -12.44 -14.16
C GLU A 40 0.54 -11.33 -13.15
N ILE A 41 1.35 -10.35 -13.56
CA ILE A 41 1.67 -9.15 -12.79
C ILE A 41 0.57 -8.13 -13.09
N TYR A 42 0.00 -7.55 -12.05
CA TYR A 42 -0.96 -6.44 -12.17
C TYR A 42 -0.34 -5.18 -11.60
N VAL A 43 -0.56 -4.05 -12.27
CA VAL A 43 -0.16 -2.71 -11.85
C VAL A 43 -1.37 -1.80 -11.97
N PHE A 44 -1.63 -1.00 -10.93
CA PHE A 44 -2.78 -0.09 -10.92
C PHE A 44 -2.62 1.06 -9.93
N GLY A 45 -3.36 2.15 -10.19
CA GLY A 45 -3.35 3.33 -9.36
C GLY A 45 -2.03 4.09 -9.36
N GLY A 46 -1.76 4.77 -8.26
CA GLY A 46 -0.60 5.63 -8.08
C GLY A 46 -0.89 7.09 -8.35
N SER A 47 0.11 7.94 -8.17
CA SER A 47 0.03 9.38 -8.36
C SER A 47 1.24 9.95 -9.08
N GLN A 48 1.09 11.15 -9.61
CA GLN A 48 2.12 11.93 -10.26
C GLN A 48 2.10 13.37 -9.74
N ASN A 49 3.25 14.03 -9.76
CA ASN A 49 3.42 15.40 -9.25
C ASN A 49 3.17 15.52 -7.73
N ASP A 50 3.60 14.53 -6.97
CA ASP A 50 3.36 14.44 -5.52
C ASP A 50 3.93 15.61 -4.74
N ASP A 51 5.07 16.14 -5.16
CA ASP A 51 5.70 17.33 -4.57
C ASP A 51 4.84 18.59 -4.68
N SER A 52 3.83 18.64 -5.54
CA SER A 52 2.87 19.75 -5.57
C SER A 52 2.02 19.84 -4.31
N ALA A 53 1.86 18.75 -3.57
CA ALA A 53 1.17 18.74 -2.27
C ALA A 53 1.94 19.51 -1.19
N VAL A 54 3.27 19.63 -1.32
CA VAL A 54 4.15 20.28 -0.34
C VAL A 54 4.58 21.68 -0.80
N ILE A 55 5.03 21.79 -2.06
CA ILE A 55 5.59 23.05 -2.56
C ILE A 55 4.59 23.89 -3.36
N GLY A 56 3.39 23.37 -3.58
CA GLY A 56 2.32 24.05 -4.31
C GLY A 56 2.61 24.29 -5.80
N GLY A 57 1.66 24.91 -6.47
CA GLY A 57 1.79 25.33 -7.88
C GLY A 57 1.70 24.18 -8.89
N PRO A 58 1.70 24.52 -10.20
CA PRO A 58 1.62 23.54 -11.27
C PRO A 58 2.96 22.77 -11.46
N PRO A 59 2.95 21.53 -12.03
CA PRO A 59 1.71 20.79 -12.33
C PRO A 59 1.03 20.26 -11.07
N GLN A 60 -0.30 20.19 -11.10
CA GLN A 60 -1.10 19.65 -10.00
C GLN A 60 -0.85 18.14 -9.86
N ARG A 61 -1.04 17.62 -8.63
CA ARG A 61 -1.00 16.18 -8.35
C ARG A 61 -2.13 15.48 -9.09
N ILE A 62 -1.82 14.33 -9.70
CA ILE A 62 -2.74 13.51 -10.48
C ILE A 62 -2.78 12.12 -9.87
N TYR A 63 -3.98 11.55 -9.75
CA TYR A 63 -4.20 10.19 -9.29
C TYR A 63 -4.76 9.33 -10.41
N PHE A 64 -4.42 8.04 -10.37
CA PHE A 64 -4.80 7.07 -11.40
C PHE A 64 -5.70 5.97 -10.84
N ASN A 65 -6.55 5.41 -11.72
CA ASN A 65 -7.33 4.20 -11.48
C ASN A 65 -7.34 3.27 -12.71
N ASP A 66 -6.34 3.41 -13.57
CA ASP A 66 -6.08 2.48 -14.66
C ASP A 66 -5.52 1.16 -14.13
N VAL A 67 -5.72 0.09 -14.89
CA VAL A 67 -5.23 -1.25 -14.55
C VAL A 67 -4.49 -1.84 -15.73
N TRP A 68 -3.31 -2.34 -15.47
CA TRP A 68 -2.42 -2.97 -16.44
C TRP A 68 -2.03 -4.37 -16.01
N LYS A 69 -1.75 -5.23 -17.00
CA LYS A 69 -1.36 -6.60 -16.77
C LYS A 69 -0.19 -7.03 -17.66
N SER A 70 0.69 -7.89 -17.14
CA SER A 70 1.80 -8.49 -17.88
C SER A 70 2.09 -9.90 -17.38
N ARG A 71 2.62 -10.76 -18.25
CA ARG A 71 3.16 -12.08 -17.91
C ARG A 71 4.67 -12.11 -17.79
N ASP A 72 5.33 -11.17 -18.42
CA ASP A 72 6.78 -11.17 -18.61
C ASP A 72 7.48 -9.90 -18.07
N GLY A 73 6.71 -8.87 -17.71
CA GLY A 73 7.21 -7.56 -17.31
C GLY A 73 7.70 -6.69 -18.49
N ARG A 74 7.63 -7.19 -19.74
CA ARG A 74 8.03 -6.48 -20.96
C ARG A 74 6.83 -5.96 -21.72
N THR A 75 5.87 -6.84 -21.95
CA THR A 75 4.65 -6.56 -22.70
C THR A 75 3.51 -6.35 -21.75
N TRP A 76 2.83 -5.22 -21.86
CA TRP A 76 1.77 -4.82 -20.95
C TRP A 76 0.47 -4.58 -21.71
N GLU A 77 -0.59 -5.17 -21.19
CA GLU A 77 -1.97 -5.00 -21.65
C GLU A 77 -2.70 -4.04 -20.72
N LYS A 78 -3.31 -2.99 -21.26
CA LYS A 78 -4.23 -2.16 -20.48
C LYS A 78 -5.58 -2.85 -20.39
N LEU A 79 -6.02 -3.14 -19.19
CA LEU A 79 -7.31 -3.78 -18.92
C LEU A 79 -8.44 -2.75 -18.85
N THR A 80 -8.19 -1.58 -18.25
CA THR A 80 -9.14 -0.48 -18.18
C THR A 80 -8.41 0.84 -17.97
N ASP A 81 -8.98 1.93 -18.50
CA ASP A 81 -8.54 3.29 -18.19
C ASP A 81 -9.09 3.80 -16.86
N ASN A 82 -10.26 3.27 -16.43
CA ASN A 82 -10.97 3.73 -15.25
C ASN A 82 -11.66 2.53 -14.57
N ALA A 83 -11.03 2.01 -13.53
CA ALA A 83 -11.68 1.07 -12.63
C ALA A 83 -12.78 1.79 -11.79
N PRO A 84 -13.76 1.06 -11.21
CA PRO A 84 -14.89 1.70 -10.51
C PRO A 84 -14.54 2.33 -9.17
N TRP A 85 -13.35 2.04 -8.63
CA TRP A 85 -12.85 2.69 -7.41
C TRP A 85 -12.22 4.07 -7.74
N SER A 86 -12.27 4.99 -6.78
CA SER A 86 -11.68 6.33 -6.94
C SER A 86 -10.19 6.25 -7.25
N PRO A 87 -9.66 7.08 -8.18
CA PRO A 87 -8.22 7.19 -8.42
C PRO A 87 -7.48 7.36 -7.11
N ARG A 88 -6.39 6.59 -6.90
CA ARG A 88 -5.70 6.56 -5.60
C ARG A 88 -4.25 6.12 -5.68
N ALA A 89 -3.48 6.55 -4.67
CA ALA A 89 -2.13 6.10 -4.38
C ALA A 89 -2.04 5.48 -2.98
N GLY A 90 -0.95 4.79 -2.67
CA GLY A 90 -0.67 4.27 -1.33
C GLY A 90 -1.68 3.23 -0.82
N ALA A 91 -2.42 2.58 -1.72
CA ALA A 91 -3.32 1.49 -1.37
C ALA A 91 -2.55 0.18 -1.18
N ALA A 92 -2.94 -0.60 -0.17
CA ALA A 92 -2.40 -1.95 0.01
C ALA A 92 -3.08 -2.96 -0.93
N THR A 93 -2.34 -3.99 -1.32
CA THR A 93 -2.86 -5.07 -2.16
C THR A 93 -2.40 -6.43 -1.70
N VAL A 94 -3.30 -7.41 -1.77
CA VAL A 94 -3.01 -8.82 -1.52
C VAL A 94 -3.78 -9.72 -2.48
N THR A 95 -3.29 -10.95 -2.65
CA THR A 95 -4.05 -11.99 -3.36
C THR A 95 -4.53 -13.07 -2.38
N LYS A 96 -5.82 -13.38 -2.42
CA LYS A 96 -6.43 -14.40 -1.58
C LYS A 96 -7.61 -15.07 -2.27
N GLY A 97 -7.68 -16.41 -2.23
CA GLY A 97 -8.80 -17.16 -2.78
C GLY A 97 -9.05 -16.92 -4.28
N GLY A 98 -8.00 -16.63 -5.05
CA GLY A 98 -8.09 -16.34 -6.47
C GLY A 98 -8.61 -14.94 -6.82
N TYR A 99 -8.62 -14.03 -5.84
CA TYR A 99 -8.91 -12.61 -6.01
C TYR A 99 -7.68 -11.75 -5.71
N ILE A 100 -7.61 -10.62 -6.37
CA ILE A 100 -6.84 -9.45 -5.94
C ILE A 100 -7.75 -8.62 -5.05
N TYR A 101 -7.25 -8.16 -3.91
CA TYR A 101 -7.88 -7.18 -3.04
C TYR A 101 -7.12 -5.86 -3.11
N LEU A 102 -7.86 -4.75 -3.22
CA LEU A 102 -7.37 -3.37 -3.11
C LEU A 102 -7.96 -2.78 -1.84
N LEU A 103 -7.12 -2.22 -0.96
CA LEU A 103 -7.50 -1.79 0.37
C LEU A 103 -7.00 -0.36 0.64
N GLY A 104 -7.89 0.54 0.96
CA GLY A 104 -7.57 1.90 1.38
C GLY A 104 -6.81 2.75 0.36
N GLY A 105 -5.85 3.53 0.82
CA GLY A 105 -5.11 4.51 0.00
C GLY A 105 -5.64 5.92 0.15
N GLU A 106 -5.25 6.83 -0.76
CA GLU A 106 -5.61 8.23 -0.71
C GLU A 106 -5.81 8.83 -2.12
N ASN A 107 -6.60 9.90 -2.18
CA ASN A 107 -6.76 10.76 -3.36
C ASN A 107 -6.56 12.23 -2.97
N GLY A 108 -5.49 12.51 -2.27
CA GLY A 108 -5.12 13.80 -1.72
C GLY A 108 -4.43 13.62 -0.38
N PHE A 109 -3.19 14.08 -0.29
CA PHE A 109 -2.35 13.83 0.86
C PHE A 109 -2.72 14.71 2.06
N VAL A 110 -2.99 15.98 1.79
CA VAL A 110 -3.39 16.98 2.78
C VAL A 110 -4.62 17.70 2.27
N CYS A 111 -5.49 18.08 3.17
CA CYS A 111 -6.60 18.98 2.88
C CYS A 111 -6.45 20.29 3.65
N GLU A 112 -7.00 21.38 3.12
CA GLU A 112 -6.99 22.68 3.79
C GLU A 112 -8.42 23.26 3.89
N PRO A 113 -8.69 24.04 4.94
CA PRO A 113 -7.84 24.40 6.08
C PRO A 113 -7.82 23.32 7.17
N LEU A 114 -6.63 22.97 7.65
CA LEU A 114 -6.46 22.13 8.83
C LEU A 114 -6.89 22.88 10.09
N PRO A 115 -7.53 22.25 11.10
CA PRO A 115 -7.96 20.85 11.19
C PRO A 115 -9.41 20.62 10.71
N PHE A 116 -9.99 21.53 9.93
CA PHE A 116 -11.43 21.59 9.62
C PHE A 116 -11.83 20.79 8.37
N CYS A 117 -10.88 20.11 7.75
CA CYS A 117 -11.15 19.23 6.61
C CYS A 117 -10.73 17.78 6.91
N THR A 118 -11.35 16.85 6.19
CA THR A 118 -11.00 15.43 6.25
C THR A 118 -10.14 15.10 5.04
N PRO A 119 -8.91 14.58 5.22
CA PRO A 119 -8.12 14.12 4.10
C PRO A 119 -8.88 13.06 3.30
N PRO A 120 -8.78 13.05 1.97
CA PRO A 120 -9.47 12.09 1.12
C PRO A 120 -8.78 10.72 1.17
N TYR A 121 -8.73 10.12 2.36
CA TYR A 121 -8.22 8.80 2.61
C TYR A 121 -9.35 7.78 2.57
N PHE A 122 -9.00 6.55 2.21
CA PHE A 122 -9.96 5.47 2.05
C PHE A 122 -9.73 4.36 3.07
N ASN A 123 -10.82 3.67 3.40
CA ASN A 123 -10.84 2.38 4.11
C ASN A 123 -11.82 1.40 3.46
N ASP A 124 -12.18 1.65 2.20
CA ASP A 124 -12.95 0.73 1.39
C ASP A 124 -12.09 -0.47 0.95
N VAL A 125 -12.75 -1.57 0.66
CA VAL A 125 -12.11 -2.78 0.16
C VAL A 125 -12.80 -3.21 -1.12
N TRP A 126 -12.01 -3.34 -2.16
CA TRP A 126 -12.44 -3.82 -3.48
C TRP A 126 -11.76 -5.14 -3.80
N ARG A 127 -12.38 -5.96 -4.63
CA ARG A 127 -11.73 -7.17 -5.14
C ARG A 127 -12.05 -7.44 -6.60
N THR A 128 -11.17 -8.17 -7.26
CA THR A 128 -11.33 -8.62 -8.65
C THR A 128 -10.68 -9.99 -8.87
N ARG A 129 -11.13 -10.73 -9.89
CA ARG A 129 -10.47 -11.95 -10.36
C ARG A 129 -9.63 -11.77 -11.62
N ASP A 130 -9.83 -10.68 -12.31
CA ASP A 130 -9.31 -10.45 -13.67
C ASP A 130 -8.74 -9.05 -13.91
N GLY A 131 -8.89 -8.14 -12.94
CA GLY A 131 -8.49 -6.73 -13.05
C GLY A 131 -9.48 -5.86 -13.82
N VAL A 132 -10.57 -6.41 -14.35
CA VAL A 132 -11.59 -5.70 -15.12
C VAL A 132 -12.89 -5.54 -14.34
N ALA A 133 -13.46 -6.65 -13.88
CA ALA A 133 -14.66 -6.65 -13.06
C ALA A 133 -14.29 -6.53 -11.58
N TRP A 134 -14.62 -5.40 -10.98
CA TRP A 134 -14.35 -5.10 -9.57
C TRP A 134 -15.64 -5.12 -8.75
N GLU A 135 -15.57 -5.75 -7.60
CA GLU A 135 -16.64 -5.83 -6.61
C GLU A 135 -16.23 -5.02 -5.37
N LEU A 136 -17.12 -4.13 -4.92
CA LEU A 136 -16.99 -3.46 -3.63
C LEU A 136 -17.32 -4.47 -2.53
N VAL A 137 -16.32 -4.88 -1.76
CA VAL A 137 -16.46 -5.84 -0.65
C VAL A 137 -17.04 -5.15 0.58
N THR A 138 -16.51 -4.00 0.93
CA THR A 138 -17.07 -3.10 1.96
C THR A 138 -16.73 -1.64 1.63
N PRO A 139 -17.66 -0.71 1.81
CA PRO A 139 -17.40 0.72 1.63
C PRO A 139 -16.58 1.32 2.78
N ALA A 140 -16.53 0.66 3.93
CA ALA A 140 -15.79 1.09 5.11
C ALA A 140 -15.41 -0.12 5.97
N ALA A 141 -14.12 -0.46 5.98
CA ALA A 141 -13.57 -1.44 6.90
C ALA A 141 -13.52 -0.89 8.34
N GLY A 142 -13.25 -1.76 9.32
CA GLY A 142 -13.20 -1.38 10.74
C GLY A 142 -12.07 -0.41 11.11
N TRP A 143 -11.02 -0.36 10.31
CA TRP A 143 -9.86 0.53 10.50
C TRP A 143 -10.10 1.93 9.92
N SER A 144 -9.36 2.93 10.44
CA SER A 144 -9.44 4.31 9.96
C SER A 144 -8.94 4.45 8.52
N PRO A 145 -9.53 5.33 7.69
CA PRO A 145 -9.02 5.64 6.35
C PRO A 145 -7.54 6.03 6.38
N ARG A 146 -6.72 5.40 5.52
CA ARG A 146 -5.27 5.59 5.52
C ARG A 146 -4.58 5.18 4.22
N PRO A 147 -3.55 5.91 3.76
CA PRO A 147 -2.58 5.45 2.76
C PRO A 147 -1.35 4.82 3.40
N GLY A 148 -0.48 4.21 2.58
CA GLY A 148 0.85 3.76 2.97
C GLY A 148 0.88 2.62 4.00
N HIS A 149 -0.28 1.99 4.28
CA HIS A 149 -0.37 0.82 5.13
C HIS A 149 0.01 -0.45 4.36
N ALA A 150 0.41 -1.47 5.08
CA ALA A 150 0.68 -2.76 4.51
C ALA A 150 -0.43 -3.77 4.85
N CYS A 151 -0.72 -4.64 3.90
CA CYS A 151 -1.53 -5.84 4.12
C CYS A 151 -0.77 -7.07 3.62
N VAL A 152 -0.84 -8.15 4.37
CA VAL A 152 -0.25 -9.45 4.02
C VAL A 152 -1.25 -10.58 4.25
N ILE A 153 -1.00 -11.74 3.65
CA ILE A 153 -1.77 -12.95 3.97
C ILE A 153 -1.00 -13.73 5.02
N ALA A 154 -1.57 -13.86 6.20
CA ALA A 154 -0.98 -14.62 7.29
C ALA A 154 -2.07 -15.40 8.04
N ALA A 155 -1.78 -16.65 8.40
CA ALA A 155 -2.72 -17.58 9.04
C ALA A 155 -4.12 -17.60 8.36
N PHE A 156 -4.14 -17.61 7.03
CA PHE A 156 -5.37 -17.57 6.18
C PHE A 156 -6.18 -16.26 6.25
N HIS A 157 -5.69 -15.24 6.92
CA HIS A 157 -6.33 -13.92 7.02
C HIS A 157 -5.60 -12.89 6.16
N ILE A 158 -6.33 -11.89 5.70
CA ILE A 158 -5.77 -10.60 5.31
C ILE A 158 -5.44 -9.88 6.61
N VAL A 159 -4.19 -9.51 6.84
CA VAL A 159 -3.74 -8.79 8.03
C VAL A 159 -3.20 -7.44 7.59
N CYS A 160 -3.82 -6.36 8.06
CA CYS A 160 -3.46 -4.98 7.70
C CYS A 160 -3.00 -4.20 8.93
N PHE A 161 -1.99 -3.35 8.77
CA PHE A 161 -1.38 -2.58 9.84
C PHE A 161 -0.56 -1.40 9.31
N GLY A 162 -0.21 -0.46 10.20
CA GLY A 162 0.53 0.73 9.86
C GLY A 162 -0.28 1.72 9.02
N GLY A 163 0.43 2.56 8.31
CA GLY A 163 -0.14 3.58 7.45
C GLY A 163 0.01 4.99 8.00
N PHE A 164 -0.29 5.95 7.15
CA PHE A 164 -0.20 7.36 7.46
C PHE A 164 -1.52 7.88 8.05
N GLY A 165 -1.39 8.65 9.13
CA GLY A 165 -2.45 9.48 9.67
C GLY A 165 -1.95 10.91 9.84
N LEU A 166 -2.69 11.88 9.35
CA LEU A 166 -2.23 13.28 9.24
C LEU A 166 -1.69 13.87 10.55
N LEU A 167 -2.30 13.55 11.68
CA LEU A 167 -1.88 14.04 13.00
C LEU A 167 -1.18 12.95 13.85
N GLN A 168 -1.45 11.70 13.57
CA GLN A 168 -0.90 10.56 14.28
C GLN A 168 -1.01 9.30 13.43
N ASN A 169 0.11 8.64 13.21
CA ASN A 169 0.13 7.37 12.50
C ASN A 169 -0.62 6.29 13.28
N PRO A 170 -1.44 5.45 12.60
CA PRO A 170 -2.23 4.42 13.24
C PRO A 170 -1.39 3.36 13.96
N VAL A 171 -1.83 2.93 15.14
CA VAL A 171 -1.15 1.94 15.99
C VAL A 171 -1.88 0.58 16.01
N ASP A 172 -2.92 0.44 15.22
CA ASP A 172 -3.79 -0.73 15.19
C ASP A 172 -3.34 -1.78 14.17
N MET A 173 -3.79 -3.00 14.37
CA MET A 173 -3.62 -4.12 13.45
C MET A 173 -4.97 -4.83 13.31
N TRP A 174 -5.34 -5.15 12.09
CA TRP A 174 -6.64 -5.74 11.77
C TRP A 174 -6.51 -7.00 10.93
N ALA A 175 -7.41 -7.94 11.17
CA ALA A 175 -7.46 -9.18 10.42
C ALA A 175 -8.85 -9.45 9.85
N SER A 176 -8.91 -10.02 8.64
CA SER A 176 -10.14 -10.43 7.98
C SER A 176 -9.97 -11.73 7.20
N VAL A 177 -10.98 -12.58 7.25
CA VAL A 177 -11.05 -13.80 6.43
C VAL A 177 -11.52 -13.50 5.01
N ASP A 178 -12.42 -12.54 4.85
CA ASP A 178 -13.20 -12.28 3.63
C ASP A 178 -12.99 -10.87 3.04
N GLY A 179 -12.32 -9.96 3.77
CA GLY A 179 -12.14 -8.57 3.41
C GLY A 179 -13.33 -7.67 3.76
N ALA A 180 -14.48 -8.26 4.18
CA ALA A 180 -15.68 -7.51 4.57
C ALA A 180 -15.77 -7.30 6.09
N HIS A 181 -15.52 -8.36 6.83
CA HIS A 181 -15.61 -8.37 8.29
C HIS A 181 -14.20 -8.33 8.88
N TRP A 182 -13.94 -7.34 9.74
CA TRP A 182 -12.63 -7.06 10.29
C TRP A 182 -12.64 -7.17 11.81
N LEU A 183 -11.62 -7.83 12.34
CA LEU A 183 -11.34 -7.97 13.76
C LEU A 183 -10.05 -7.21 14.08
N GLU A 184 -10.12 -6.31 15.04
CA GLU A 184 -8.92 -5.68 15.59
C GLU A 184 -8.13 -6.67 16.43
N LEU A 185 -6.83 -6.80 16.13
CA LEU A 185 -5.90 -7.64 16.88
C LEU A 185 -5.32 -6.84 18.04
N ARG A 186 -5.26 -7.47 19.22
CA ARG A 186 -4.84 -6.79 20.45
C ARG A 186 -3.35 -6.48 20.53
N THR A 187 -2.54 -7.12 19.71
CA THR A 187 -1.08 -7.00 19.77
C THR A 187 -0.56 -6.61 18.39
N PRO A 188 -0.27 -5.33 18.15
CA PRO A 188 0.37 -4.87 16.91
C PRO A 188 1.82 -5.40 16.82
N PRO A 189 2.43 -5.42 15.64
CA PRO A 189 3.81 -5.88 15.44
C PRO A 189 4.86 -5.01 16.15
N TRP A 190 4.53 -3.77 16.47
CA TRP A 190 5.37 -2.82 17.19
C TRP A 190 4.69 -2.30 18.45
N ASN A 191 5.46 -1.60 19.29
CA ASN A 191 4.97 -1.13 20.57
C ASN A 191 3.94 0.00 20.40
N ALA A 192 2.68 -0.30 20.64
CA ALA A 192 1.57 0.66 20.56
C ALA A 192 1.64 1.79 21.60
N THR A 193 2.50 1.66 22.63
CA THR A 193 2.70 2.72 23.62
C THR A 193 3.68 3.79 23.17
N THR A 194 4.35 3.58 22.04
CA THR A 194 5.29 4.53 21.43
C THR A 194 4.78 4.90 20.03
N PRO A 195 3.80 5.82 19.94
CA PRO A 195 3.17 6.18 18.65
C PRO A 195 4.15 6.61 17.56
N GLY A 196 5.32 7.14 17.93
CA GLY A 196 6.38 7.49 17.01
C GLY A 196 7.15 6.31 16.40
N GLU A 197 6.86 5.06 16.82
CA GLU A 197 7.45 3.86 16.21
C GLU A 197 6.59 3.30 15.06
N ILE A 198 5.39 3.83 14.87
CA ILE A 198 4.47 3.35 13.85
C ILE A 198 4.68 4.12 12.57
N LYS A 199 4.72 3.38 11.49
CA LYS A 199 5.22 3.84 10.22
C LYS A 199 4.29 3.53 9.06
N TYR A 200 4.54 4.21 7.96
CA TYR A 200 3.90 4.02 6.67
C TYR A 200 4.95 3.85 5.56
N ASP A 201 4.53 3.53 4.35
CA ASP A 201 5.38 3.32 3.17
C ASP A 201 6.56 2.37 3.43
N PHE A 202 6.31 1.31 4.19
CA PHE A 202 7.25 0.25 4.51
C PHE A 202 6.95 -1.02 3.71
N ALA A 203 7.97 -1.82 3.46
CA ALA A 203 7.78 -3.13 2.87
C ALA A 203 7.34 -4.15 3.93
N ALA A 204 6.38 -5.00 3.60
CA ALA A 204 5.96 -6.10 4.46
C ALA A 204 5.82 -7.40 3.65
N LEU A 205 6.18 -8.50 4.28
CA LEU A 205 5.95 -9.84 3.74
C LEU A 205 5.52 -10.80 4.85
N SER A 206 4.82 -11.84 4.47
CA SER A 206 4.53 -12.96 5.36
C SER A 206 5.39 -14.16 4.98
N ALA A 207 5.86 -14.88 5.99
CA ALA A 207 6.69 -16.07 5.81
C ALA A 207 6.09 -17.27 6.53
N ALA A 208 6.22 -18.44 5.92
CA ALA A 208 5.89 -19.72 6.57
C ALA A 208 7.00 -20.09 7.54
N GLU A 209 6.68 -20.09 8.82
CA GLU A 209 7.55 -20.62 9.87
C GLU A 209 6.91 -21.88 10.46
N GLY A 210 7.51 -23.04 10.18
CA GLY A 210 7.02 -24.32 10.68
C GLY A 210 6.68 -25.35 9.59
N ILE A 211 6.16 -26.50 10.01
CA ILE A 211 6.05 -27.73 9.21
C ILE A 211 4.92 -27.69 8.18
N PHE A 212 3.99 -26.74 8.24
CA PHE A 212 2.77 -26.78 7.42
C PHE A 212 2.71 -25.78 6.27
N GLY A 213 3.78 -25.00 6.03
CA GLY A 213 3.83 -24.04 4.90
C GLY A 213 2.83 -22.88 4.98
N VAL A 214 2.14 -22.70 6.11
CA VAL A 214 1.22 -21.58 6.34
C VAL A 214 2.02 -20.38 6.84
N PRO A 215 1.91 -19.19 6.23
CA PRO A 215 2.56 -18.00 6.74
C PRO A 215 2.05 -17.66 8.15
N THR A 216 2.94 -17.70 9.12
CA THR A 216 2.66 -17.43 10.54
C THR A 216 3.50 -16.31 11.13
N ALA A 217 4.45 -15.79 10.36
CA ALA A 217 5.23 -14.62 10.71
C ALA A 217 5.07 -13.50 9.68
N ILE A 218 5.12 -12.28 10.14
CA ILE A 218 5.14 -11.07 9.34
C ILE A 218 6.48 -10.39 9.57
N TYR A 219 7.13 -9.99 8.49
CA TYR A 219 8.34 -9.18 8.51
C TYR A 219 8.04 -7.82 7.90
N THR A 220 8.60 -6.76 8.49
CA THR A 220 8.55 -5.40 7.96
C THR A 220 9.95 -4.84 7.80
N PHE A 221 10.15 -4.00 6.81
CA PHE A 221 11.46 -3.45 6.44
C PHE A 221 11.34 -1.96 6.22
N GLY A 222 12.15 -1.19 6.94
CA GLY A 222 12.23 0.26 6.80
C GLY A 222 10.89 0.97 7.04
N GLY A 223 10.70 2.07 6.37
CA GLY A 223 9.46 2.86 6.39
C GLY A 223 9.68 4.28 6.90
N ASP A 224 8.62 5.05 6.83
CA ASP A 224 8.57 6.44 7.22
C ASP A 224 7.73 6.60 8.49
N ARG A 225 8.18 7.46 9.43
CA ARG A 225 7.51 7.77 10.71
C ARG A 225 7.17 9.23 10.85
N GLU A 226 7.44 10.02 9.83
CA GLU A 226 7.12 11.43 9.89
C GLU A 226 5.61 11.66 10.03
N THR A 227 5.29 12.72 10.74
CA THR A 227 3.96 13.32 10.81
C THR A 227 4.09 14.76 10.35
N PHE A 228 3.02 15.39 9.88
CA PHE A 228 3.09 16.80 9.49
C PHE A 228 3.06 17.72 10.72
N ASP A 229 3.95 17.48 11.68
CA ASP A 229 4.24 18.41 12.77
C ASP A 229 5.27 19.46 12.31
N PHE A 230 4.78 20.54 11.75
CA PHE A 230 5.61 21.65 11.29
C PHE A 230 6.32 22.41 12.43
N THR A 231 6.03 22.09 13.70
CA THR A 231 6.73 22.65 14.86
C THR A 231 8.01 21.89 15.18
N ASP A 232 8.16 20.66 14.69
CA ASP A 232 9.36 19.83 14.83
C ASP A 232 10.17 19.81 13.53
N PRO A 233 11.27 20.58 13.41
CA PRO A 233 12.06 20.64 12.18
C PRO A 233 12.81 19.35 11.85
N THR A 234 12.82 18.36 12.75
CA THR A 234 13.47 17.06 12.54
C THR A 234 12.47 15.98 12.14
N ASN A 235 11.20 16.29 12.12
CA ASN A 235 10.14 15.32 11.87
C ASN A 235 10.29 14.58 10.52
N TYR A 236 10.65 15.33 9.47
CA TYR A 236 10.88 14.78 8.11
C TYR A 236 12.18 13.97 7.97
N LEU A 237 12.95 13.79 9.03
CA LEU A 237 14.14 12.93 9.08
C LEU A 237 13.85 11.55 9.71
N ARG A 238 12.59 11.29 10.09
CA ARG A 238 12.18 10.05 10.78
C ARG A 238 11.92 8.92 9.82
N VAL A 239 12.96 8.49 9.12
CA VAL A 239 12.94 7.31 8.24
C VAL A 239 13.72 6.16 8.87
N ASP A 240 13.27 4.93 8.64
CA ASP A 240 13.83 3.74 9.25
C ASP A 240 14.57 2.84 8.26
N ASN A 241 15.56 2.12 8.78
CA ASN A 241 16.23 1.01 8.11
C ASN A 241 16.19 -0.29 8.93
N ASP A 242 15.23 -0.39 9.83
CA ASP A 242 15.04 -1.53 10.73
C ASP A 242 14.30 -2.70 10.07
N VAL A 243 14.36 -3.84 10.74
CA VAL A 243 13.59 -5.03 10.37
C VAL A 243 12.87 -5.53 11.61
N TRP A 244 11.55 -5.68 11.49
CA TRP A 244 10.74 -6.26 12.54
C TRP A 244 10.20 -7.62 12.14
N ARG A 245 10.05 -8.51 13.14
CA ARG A 245 9.38 -9.80 13.01
C ARG A 245 8.24 -9.91 14.01
N TYR A 246 7.06 -10.22 13.52
CA TYR A 246 5.87 -10.49 14.34
C TYR A 246 5.35 -11.90 14.07
N GLY A 247 5.27 -12.72 15.13
CA GLY A 247 4.70 -14.06 15.06
C GLY A 247 3.21 -14.03 15.43
N LEU A 248 2.35 -14.53 14.56
CA LEU A 248 0.90 -14.61 14.78
C LEU A 248 0.49 -15.76 15.69
N ILE A 249 1.36 -16.75 15.83
CA ILE A 249 1.16 -17.91 16.69
C ILE A 249 2.33 -17.92 17.70
N ARG A 250 2.03 -17.91 18.97
CA ARG A 250 3.07 -18.17 19.98
C ARG A 250 3.48 -19.62 19.85
N PRO A 251 4.78 -19.94 19.88
CA PRO A 251 5.26 -21.31 19.90
C PRO A 251 4.79 -22.04 21.15
#